data_e58067cb9d5d0644c1e4d7a6cfa131f9
#
_entry.id   e58067cb9d5d0644c1e4d7a6cfa131f9
#
_cell.length_a   1.000
_cell.length_b   1.000
_cell.length_c   1.000
_cell.angle_alpha   90.00
_cell.angle_beta   90.00
_cell.angle_gamma   90.00
#
_symmetry.space_group_name_H-M   'P 1'
#
loop_
_entity.id
_entity.type
_entity.pdbx_description
1 polymer ?
#
loop_
_entity_poly.entity_id
_entity_poly.type
_entity_poly.pdbx_seq_one_letter_code
_entity_poly.pdbx_strand_id
1 'polypeptide(L)'
;YFDAGVTDTVRTRSVDGVPQRVIRSQMIKALEKNRILKFPTALKNALKFRNATEASISDLLAEALAMKRNQDMTWAQVSLAANAPMLTKATMVDGNTEIGIMPTGVGLGVITSAPSVEEIIRDIMIEASECLHSLTDSTVR
;
A
#
# COMPACT_ATOMS: atom_id res chain seq x y z
N TYR A 1 -0.95 11.25 6.86
CA TYR A 1 0.34 10.59 7.13
C TYR A 1 1.14 11.33 8.21
N PHE A 2 1.21 12.64 8.18
CA PHE A 2 2.02 13.44 9.13
C PHE A 2 1.56 13.35 10.59
N ASP A 3 0.28 13.10 10.82
CA ASP A 3 -0.31 12.96 12.15
C ASP A 3 -0.21 11.53 12.71
N ALA A 4 0.38 10.60 11.95
CA ALA A 4 0.45 9.21 12.32
C ALA A 4 1.89 8.80 12.69
N GLY A 5 2.05 8.17 13.84
CA GLY A 5 3.31 7.58 14.27
C GLY A 5 3.45 6.10 13.91
N VAL A 6 4.60 5.51 14.20
CA VAL A 6 4.85 4.08 13.96
C VAL A 6 3.86 3.19 14.72
N THR A 7 3.43 3.61 15.91
CA THR A 7 2.45 2.89 16.74
C THR A 7 1.05 2.86 16.14
N ASP A 8 0.74 3.80 15.23
CA ASP A 8 -0.54 3.84 14.52
C ASP A 8 -0.57 2.93 13.31
N THR A 9 0.50 2.21 13.04
CA THR A 9 0.58 1.26 11.94
C THR A 9 0.30 -0.16 12.39
N VAL A 10 -0.13 -0.99 11.45
CA VAL A 10 -0.30 -2.43 11.65
C VAL A 10 0.17 -3.18 10.41
N ARG A 11 0.80 -4.34 10.63
CA ARG A 11 1.10 -5.28 9.55
C ARG A 11 -0.08 -6.22 9.39
N THR A 12 -0.71 -6.21 8.23
CA THR A 12 -1.91 -7.00 7.97
C THR A 12 -1.83 -7.74 6.63
N ARG A 13 -2.54 -8.86 6.53
CA ARG A 13 -2.80 -9.59 5.28
C ARG A 13 -4.25 -9.44 4.83
N SER A 14 -5.01 -8.59 5.50
CA SER A 14 -6.46 -8.52 5.31
C SER A 14 -6.87 -7.71 4.09
N VAL A 15 -5.94 -7.02 3.44
CA VAL A 15 -6.20 -6.17 2.28
C VAL A 15 -6.18 -6.98 0.98
N ASP A 16 -5.06 -7.64 0.71
CA ASP A 16 -4.78 -8.36 -0.55
C ASP A 16 -4.22 -9.78 -0.33
N GLY A 17 -4.10 -10.20 0.92
CA GLY A 17 -3.52 -11.50 1.27
C GLY A 17 -1.99 -11.46 1.45
N VAL A 18 -1.31 -10.43 0.97
CA VAL A 18 0.13 -10.23 1.14
C VAL A 18 0.39 -9.42 2.42
N PRO A 19 1.44 -9.73 3.20
CA PRO A 19 1.78 -8.95 4.37
C PRO A 19 2.20 -7.53 3.98
N GLN A 20 1.41 -6.55 4.34
CA GLN A 20 1.73 -5.14 4.14
C GLN A 20 1.50 -4.33 5.40
N ARG A 21 2.22 -3.22 5.54
CA ARG A 21 2.02 -2.28 6.63
C ARG A 21 1.10 -1.16 6.16
N VAL A 22 0.11 -0.86 6.98
CA VAL A 22 -0.88 0.20 6.72
C VAL A 22 -1.13 1.00 8.00
N ILE A 23 -1.62 2.22 7.86
CA ILE A 23 -2.14 2.98 9.02
C ILE A 23 -3.43 2.29 9.50
N ARG A 24 -3.57 2.15 10.82
CA ARG A 24 -4.68 1.47 11.49
C ARG A 24 -5.94 2.34 11.46
N SER A 25 -6.66 2.31 10.34
CA SER A 25 -7.96 2.96 10.19
C SER A 25 -9.10 2.08 10.74
N GLN A 26 -10.30 2.65 10.84
CA GLN A 26 -11.51 1.89 11.19
C GLN A 26 -11.79 0.78 10.16
N MET A 27 -11.51 1.05 8.89
CA MET A 27 -11.62 0.07 7.81
C MET A 27 -10.70 -1.14 8.04
N ILE A 28 -9.44 -0.90 8.41
CA ILE A 28 -8.48 -1.99 8.70
C ILE A 28 -8.95 -2.82 9.90
N LYS A 29 -9.42 -2.17 10.98
CA LYS A 29 -9.98 -2.89 12.14
C LYS A 29 -11.16 -3.76 11.74
N ALA A 30 -12.06 -3.26 10.88
CA ALA A 30 -13.20 -4.02 10.38
C ALA A 30 -12.76 -5.19 9.48
N LEU A 31 -11.76 -4.99 8.62
CA LEU A 31 -11.21 -6.05 7.77
C LEU A 31 -10.52 -7.15 8.58
N GLU A 32 -9.85 -6.83 9.67
CA GLU A 32 -9.22 -7.82 10.55
C GLU A 32 -10.24 -8.61 11.35
N LYS A 33 -11.30 -7.96 11.84
CA LYS A 33 -12.36 -8.60 12.65
C LYS A 33 -13.24 -9.53 11.83
N ASN A 34 -13.59 -9.17 10.59
CA ASN A 34 -14.58 -9.87 9.76
C ASN A 34 -13.91 -10.71 8.65
N ARG A 35 -13.18 -11.76 9.02
CA ARG A 35 -12.52 -12.66 8.04
C ARG A 35 -13.50 -13.37 7.07
N ILE A 36 -14.74 -13.58 7.46
CA ILE A 36 -15.73 -14.40 6.73
C ILE A 36 -16.58 -13.57 5.74
N LEU A 37 -16.76 -12.26 5.98
CA LEU A 37 -17.65 -11.40 5.16
C LEU A 37 -16.95 -10.73 3.96
N LYS A 38 -15.73 -11.14 3.61
CA LYS A 38 -14.90 -10.47 2.59
C LYS A 38 -15.32 -10.79 1.15
N PHE A 39 -15.90 -11.95 0.91
CA PHE A 39 -16.25 -12.42 -0.45
C PHE A 39 -17.32 -11.57 -1.16
N PRO A 40 -18.50 -11.29 -0.60
CA PRO A 40 -19.53 -10.53 -1.31
C PRO A 40 -19.13 -9.05 -1.54
N THR A 41 -18.39 -8.47 -0.61
CA THR A 41 -17.90 -7.08 -0.74
C THR A 41 -16.80 -6.99 -1.80
N ALA A 42 -15.90 -7.97 -1.86
CA ALA A 42 -14.86 -8.06 -2.86
C ALA A 42 -15.45 -8.19 -4.28
N LEU A 43 -16.44 -9.04 -4.46
CA LEU A 43 -17.13 -9.20 -5.74
C LEU A 43 -17.84 -7.92 -6.17
N LYS A 44 -18.54 -7.24 -5.25
CA LYS A 44 -19.19 -5.95 -5.53
C LYS A 44 -18.18 -4.86 -5.92
N ASN A 45 -17.03 -4.83 -5.26
CA ASN A 45 -15.97 -3.86 -5.57
C ASN A 45 -15.26 -4.19 -6.89
N ALA A 46 -15.03 -5.45 -7.21
CA ALA A 46 -14.49 -5.88 -8.50
C ALA A 46 -15.41 -5.46 -9.68
N LEU A 47 -16.74 -5.58 -9.50
CA LEU A 47 -17.71 -5.10 -10.48
C LEU A 47 -17.71 -3.58 -10.62
N LYS A 48 -17.55 -2.83 -9.52
CA LYS A 48 -17.39 -1.37 -9.56
C LYS A 48 -16.08 -0.95 -10.24
N PHE A 49 -14.98 -1.66 -9.99
CA PHE A 49 -13.71 -1.40 -10.65
C PHE A 49 -13.79 -1.61 -12.15
N ARG A 50 -14.40 -2.69 -12.59
CA ARG A 50 -14.68 -2.95 -14.01
C ARG A 50 -15.40 -1.78 -14.67
N ASN A 51 -16.45 -1.26 -14.03
CA ASN A 51 -17.23 -0.15 -14.59
C ASN A 51 -16.44 1.17 -14.63
N ALA A 52 -15.39 1.29 -13.81
CA ALA A 52 -14.54 2.49 -13.74
C ALA A 52 -13.30 2.43 -14.66
N THR A 53 -12.89 1.23 -15.11
CA THR A 53 -11.62 1.03 -15.84
C THR A 53 -11.79 0.51 -17.27
N GLU A 54 -13.02 0.32 -17.76
CA GLU A 54 -13.31 -0.30 -19.08
C GLU A 54 -12.66 -1.69 -19.30
N ALA A 55 -12.15 -2.29 -18.23
CA ALA A 55 -11.46 -3.58 -18.30
C ALA A 55 -12.44 -4.70 -18.71
N SER A 56 -12.01 -5.54 -19.65
CA SER A 56 -12.79 -6.71 -20.07
C SER A 56 -12.86 -7.74 -18.94
N ILE A 57 -14.00 -8.44 -18.83
CA ILE A 57 -14.13 -9.57 -17.87
C ILE A 57 -13.12 -10.67 -18.16
N SER A 58 -12.82 -10.91 -19.45
CA SER A 58 -11.82 -11.89 -19.88
C SER A 58 -10.42 -11.53 -19.37
N ASP A 59 -10.04 -10.26 -19.40
CA ASP A 59 -8.74 -9.79 -18.96
C ASP A 59 -8.61 -9.89 -17.43
N LEU A 60 -9.65 -9.49 -16.69
CA LEU A 60 -9.70 -9.63 -15.24
C LEU A 60 -9.63 -11.10 -14.79
N LEU A 61 -10.30 -12.00 -15.52
CA LEU A 61 -10.23 -13.44 -15.25
C LEU A 61 -8.87 -14.03 -15.60
N ALA A 62 -8.27 -13.61 -16.71
CA ALA A 62 -6.94 -14.02 -17.12
C ALA A 62 -5.87 -13.58 -16.11
N GLU A 63 -5.97 -12.33 -15.63
CA GLU A 63 -5.08 -11.78 -14.60
C GLU A 63 -5.26 -12.49 -13.25
N ALA A 64 -6.50 -12.75 -12.83
CA ALA A 64 -6.80 -13.52 -11.62
C ALA A 64 -6.25 -14.95 -11.70
N LEU A 65 -6.33 -15.59 -12.87
CA LEU A 65 -5.78 -16.92 -13.12
C LEU A 65 -4.24 -16.90 -13.11
N ALA A 66 -3.64 -15.87 -13.70
CA ALA A 66 -2.19 -15.66 -13.70
C ALA A 66 -1.65 -15.42 -12.28
N MET A 67 -2.32 -14.59 -11.48
CA MET A 67 -1.99 -14.36 -10.06
C MET A 67 -2.05 -15.67 -9.27
N LYS A 68 -3.12 -16.45 -9.45
CA LYS A 68 -3.25 -17.74 -8.78
C LYS A 68 -2.12 -18.70 -9.14
N ARG A 69 -1.74 -18.77 -10.42
CA ARG A 69 -0.76 -19.71 -10.93
C ARG A 69 0.69 -19.32 -10.60
N ASN A 70 0.98 -18.02 -10.70
CA ASN A 70 2.36 -17.53 -10.58
C ASN A 70 2.76 -17.21 -9.12
N GLN A 71 1.79 -16.94 -8.23
CA GLN A 71 2.03 -16.54 -6.86
C GLN A 71 1.50 -17.51 -5.82
N ASP A 72 1.03 -18.69 -6.26
CA ASP A 72 0.48 -19.74 -5.38
C ASP A 72 -0.66 -19.24 -4.47
N MET A 73 -1.44 -18.27 -4.97
CA MET A 73 -2.51 -17.62 -4.22
C MET A 73 -3.78 -18.45 -4.20
N THR A 74 -4.49 -18.42 -3.08
CA THR A 74 -5.85 -18.96 -3.00
C THR A 74 -6.85 -18.03 -3.68
N TRP A 75 -8.00 -18.53 -4.12
CA TRP A 75 -9.07 -17.70 -4.69
C TRP A 75 -9.55 -16.59 -3.74
N ALA A 76 -9.50 -16.83 -2.44
CA ALA A 76 -9.78 -15.80 -1.43
C ALA A 76 -8.76 -14.66 -1.45
N GLN A 77 -7.49 -14.98 -1.64
CA GLN A 77 -6.41 -13.97 -1.77
C GLN A 77 -6.52 -13.20 -3.09
N VAL A 78 -6.78 -13.87 -4.20
CA VAL A 78 -7.03 -13.23 -5.50
C VAL A 78 -8.20 -12.25 -5.41
N SER A 79 -9.30 -12.67 -4.76
CA SER A 79 -10.47 -11.81 -4.53
C SER A 79 -10.12 -10.60 -3.62
N LEU A 80 -9.25 -10.75 -2.64
CA LEU A 80 -8.78 -9.66 -1.79
C LEU A 80 -7.83 -8.71 -2.57
N ALA A 81 -6.94 -9.26 -3.36
CA ALA A 81 -6.01 -8.48 -4.18
C ALA A 81 -6.73 -7.54 -5.16
N ALA A 82 -7.86 -8.00 -5.73
CA ALA A 82 -8.69 -7.18 -6.60
C ALA A 82 -9.31 -5.94 -5.91
N ASN A 83 -9.36 -5.90 -4.56
CA ASN A 83 -9.84 -4.72 -3.84
C ASN A 83 -8.75 -3.69 -3.53
N ALA A 84 -7.48 -4.10 -3.49
CA ALA A 84 -6.40 -3.22 -3.05
C ALA A 84 -6.29 -1.93 -3.88
N PRO A 85 -6.38 -1.94 -5.22
CA PRO A 85 -6.34 -0.73 -6.03
C PRO A 85 -7.48 0.25 -5.71
N MET A 86 -8.69 -0.27 -5.49
CA MET A 86 -9.87 0.55 -5.16
C MET A 86 -9.73 1.23 -3.81
N LEU A 87 -9.26 0.49 -2.81
CA LEU A 87 -9.05 1.00 -1.46
C LEU A 87 -7.91 2.01 -1.42
N THR A 88 -6.86 1.80 -2.20
CA THR A 88 -5.76 2.74 -2.35
C THR A 88 -6.22 4.01 -3.07
N LYS A 89 -6.96 3.88 -4.17
CA LYS A 89 -7.52 5.02 -4.89
C LYS A 89 -8.42 5.86 -3.99
N ALA A 90 -9.29 5.24 -3.22
CA ALA A 90 -10.19 5.95 -2.31
C ALA A 90 -9.44 6.87 -1.34
N THR A 91 -8.24 6.48 -0.90
CA THR A 91 -7.42 7.29 0.00
C THR A 91 -6.53 8.27 -0.75
N MET A 92 -5.76 7.78 -1.72
CA MET A 92 -4.68 8.56 -2.35
C MET A 92 -5.16 9.54 -3.39
N VAL A 93 -6.31 9.27 -4.02
CA VAL A 93 -6.89 10.10 -5.08
C VAL A 93 -8.15 10.83 -4.59
N ASP A 94 -9.06 10.08 -3.96
CA ASP A 94 -10.36 10.61 -3.57
C ASP A 94 -10.35 11.24 -2.15
N GLY A 95 -9.22 11.13 -1.42
CA GLY A 95 -9.02 11.70 -0.09
C GLY A 95 -9.87 11.06 1.03
N ASN A 96 -10.51 9.92 0.75
CA ASN A 96 -11.41 9.26 1.71
C ASN A 96 -10.64 8.25 2.56
N THR A 97 -10.13 8.69 3.70
CA THR A 97 -9.35 7.88 4.63
C THR A 97 -10.18 6.90 5.47
N GLU A 98 -11.50 7.06 5.51
CA GLU A 98 -12.38 6.19 6.30
C GLU A 98 -12.63 4.85 5.62
N ILE A 99 -12.77 4.86 4.30
CA ILE A 99 -13.09 3.66 3.50
C ILE A 99 -11.90 3.12 2.73
N GLY A 100 -10.79 3.85 2.69
CA GLY A 100 -9.58 3.47 1.99
C GLY A 100 -8.50 2.89 2.90
N ILE A 101 -7.43 2.44 2.28
CA ILE A 101 -6.21 2.01 2.96
C ILE A 101 -5.10 3.03 2.75
N MET A 102 -4.25 3.17 3.74
CA MET A 102 -3.06 4.03 3.70
C MET A 102 -1.81 3.15 3.85
N PRO A 103 -1.28 2.61 2.72
CA PRO A 103 -0.05 1.82 2.75
C PRO A 103 1.10 2.68 3.24
N THR A 104 1.98 2.12 4.06
CA THR A 104 3.10 2.86 4.63
C THR A 104 4.27 1.93 4.97
N GLY A 105 5.41 2.52 5.28
CA GLY A 105 6.59 1.85 5.83
C GLY A 105 6.86 2.25 7.28
N VAL A 106 7.93 1.72 7.85
CA VAL A 106 8.40 2.10 9.19
C VAL A 106 8.96 3.53 9.21
N GLY A 107 9.39 4.06 8.05
CA GLY A 107 9.86 5.43 7.91
C GLY A 107 8.81 6.50 8.22
N LEU A 108 7.53 6.13 8.32
CA LEU A 108 6.46 7.05 8.69
C LEU A 108 6.77 7.82 10.00
N GLY A 109 7.40 7.16 10.97
CA GLY A 109 7.71 7.78 12.26
C GLY A 109 8.81 8.86 12.24
N VAL A 110 9.54 8.99 11.13
CA VAL A 110 10.60 10.02 10.97
C VAL A 110 10.23 11.10 9.96
N ILE A 111 9.08 10.98 9.30
CA ILE A 111 8.60 11.98 8.35
C ILE A 111 7.83 13.05 9.14
N THR A 112 8.41 14.23 9.26
CA THR A 112 7.84 15.35 10.02
C THR A 112 7.35 16.50 9.15
N SER A 113 7.70 16.51 7.86
CA SER A 113 7.34 17.56 6.90
C SER A 113 7.12 17.00 5.50
N ALA A 114 6.54 17.82 4.62
CA ALA A 114 6.39 17.52 3.19
C ALA A 114 7.26 18.50 2.39
N PRO A 115 8.58 18.26 2.29
CA PRO A 115 9.45 19.08 1.47
C PRO A 115 9.09 18.95 -0.02
N SER A 116 9.45 19.94 -0.81
CA SER A 116 9.33 19.88 -2.26
C SER A 116 10.24 18.80 -2.85
N VAL A 117 9.94 18.36 -4.07
CA VAL A 117 10.80 17.39 -4.78
C VAL A 117 12.22 17.92 -4.96
N GLU A 118 12.37 19.21 -5.21
CA GLU A 118 13.66 19.88 -5.33
C GLU A 118 14.47 19.78 -4.03
N GLU A 119 13.83 20.06 -2.89
CA GLU A 119 14.47 19.95 -1.58
C GLU A 119 14.88 18.51 -1.28
N ILE A 120 14.02 17.54 -1.57
CA ILE A 120 14.34 16.12 -1.37
C ILE A 120 15.57 15.69 -2.18
N ILE A 121 15.61 16.05 -3.47
CA ILE A 121 16.73 15.69 -4.34
C ILE A 121 18.02 16.36 -3.87
N ARG A 122 17.94 17.63 -3.50
CA ARG A 122 19.10 18.38 -2.98
C ARG A 122 19.65 17.74 -1.72
N ASP A 123 18.78 17.42 -0.76
CA ASP A 123 19.19 16.85 0.52
C ASP A 123 19.82 15.46 0.34
N ILE A 124 19.25 14.62 -0.54
CA ILE A 124 19.86 13.33 -0.91
C ILE A 124 21.26 13.50 -1.48
N MET A 125 21.47 14.49 -2.35
CA MET A 125 22.78 14.74 -2.96
C MET A 125 23.81 15.26 -1.95
N ILE A 126 23.37 16.10 -1.00
CA ILE A 126 24.23 16.59 0.09
C ILE A 126 24.66 15.42 0.98
N GLU A 127 23.71 14.63 1.48
CA GLU A 127 23.98 13.48 2.33
C GLU A 127 24.89 12.44 1.65
N ALA A 128 24.65 12.17 0.37
CA ALA A 128 25.50 11.25 -0.40
C ALA A 128 26.94 11.78 -0.52
N SER A 129 27.12 13.08 -0.74
CA SER A 129 28.46 13.71 -0.80
C SER A 129 29.18 13.64 0.55
N GLU A 130 28.47 13.93 1.64
CA GLU A 130 29.03 13.84 3.01
C GLU A 130 29.45 12.41 3.35
N CYS A 131 28.64 11.42 3.00
CA CYS A 131 28.98 10.00 3.17
C CYS A 131 30.25 9.62 2.40
N LEU A 132 30.40 10.06 1.15
CA LEU A 132 31.59 9.79 0.34
C LEU A 132 32.86 10.44 0.95
N HIS A 133 32.76 11.68 1.42
CA HIS A 133 33.87 12.34 2.09
C HIS A 133 34.29 11.63 3.37
N SER A 134 33.33 11.22 4.19
CA SER A 134 33.61 10.48 5.44
C SER A 134 34.30 9.14 5.21
N LEU A 135 33.96 8.44 4.13
CA LEU A 135 34.61 7.19 3.75
C LEU A 135 36.05 7.42 3.27
N THR A 136 36.29 8.48 2.52
CA THR A 136 37.65 8.83 2.04
C THR A 136 38.56 9.17 3.22
N ASP A 137 38.09 9.94 4.18
CA ASP A 137 38.87 10.32 5.37
C ASP A 137 39.16 9.12 6.30
N SER A 138 38.28 8.12 6.33
CA SER A 138 38.46 6.91 7.13
C SER A 138 39.46 5.91 6.52
N THR A 139 39.71 5.99 5.22
CA THR A 139 40.65 5.10 4.50
C THR A 139 42.11 5.62 4.51
N VAL A 140 42.35 6.84 5.00
CA VAL A 140 43.69 7.45 5.06
C VAL A 140 44.34 7.31 6.46
N ARG A 141 43.70 6.60 7.36
CA ARG A 141 44.27 6.21 8.66
C ARG A 141 44.64 4.72 8.66
#